data_be4571deb93a88776601784e942a9816
#
_entry.id   be4571deb93a88776601784e942a9816
#
_cell.length_a   1.000
_cell.length_b   1.000
_cell.length_c   1.000
_cell.angle_alpha   90.00
_cell.angle_beta   90.00
_cell.angle_gamma   90.00
#
_symmetry.space_group_name_H-M   'P 1'
#
loop_
_entity.id
_entity.type
_entity.pdbx_description
1 polymer ?
#
loop_
_entity_poly.entity_id
_entity_poly.type
_entity_poly.pdbx_seq_one_letter_code
_entity_poly.pdbx_strand_id
1 'polypeptide(L)'
;MIAKLVQSEMSILTGYSSVRNKSADIFDFVCEYKIDLLAITETWLNANDDAVRNELCPTNYKLYDHPRTDRVGGGTALLYRDLLHVKKISAGVKESFEFSELIVQQPSSHNLRVIILYRPSSSDVRRVSISTFFSELADYLESIVLCQEQLLISGDFNIHVDNAEDTDAIKMIDLLESYGLQQHVTSPTHIHNHILDLIITRQTDQLLGNTPCISRYISDHATILCSIRCDKPPLSVRKVSYRKLKSVNVVPLNEDLATSELCQNPSDDLQELVSSYNNTLMAALDHHAPLITRTIVQRPRVPWFSQEIREAKRQRRKAEKRWRKSRLESDLAAFKAKRNLTTRLMNKARREFYSNFITLIAVIKRNYSVQVSAYLTAQWMMVFHLIWTVELSLMTWRNFSFRR
;
A
#
# COMPACT_ATOMS: atom_id res chain seq x y z
N MET A 1 4.05 34.92 -7.97
CA MET A 1 3.55 33.55 -8.22
C MET A 1 4.59 32.59 -7.63
N ILE A 2 4.43 32.20 -6.37
CA ILE A 2 5.39 31.34 -5.67
C ILE A 2 4.98 29.91 -5.96
N ALA A 3 5.74 29.26 -6.82
CA ALA A 3 5.59 27.82 -7.03
C ALA A 3 5.99 27.10 -5.75
N LYS A 4 5.01 26.57 -5.05
CA LYS A 4 5.21 25.66 -3.92
C LYS A 4 5.75 24.36 -4.50
N LEU A 5 7.07 24.18 -4.46
CA LEU A 5 7.70 22.86 -4.65
C LEU A 5 7.15 21.93 -3.57
N VAL A 6 6.16 21.14 -3.91
CA VAL A 6 5.73 20.01 -3.10
C VAL A 6 6.81 18.95 -3.28
N GLN A 7 7.77 18.89 -2.34
CA GLN A 7 8.62 17.73 -2.20
C GLN A 7 7.70 16.53 -1.92
N SER A 8 7.67 15.61 -2.86
CA SER A 8 6.89 14.38 -2.71
C SER A 8 7.69 13.42 -1.83
N GLU A 9 7.29 13.28 -0.58
CA GLU A 9 7.85 12.29 0.33
C GLU A 9 7.12 10.96 0.15
N MET A 10 7.88 9.89 -0.03
CA MET A 10 7.37 8.51 -0.04
C MET A 10 7.44 7.92 1.38
N SER A 11 6.36 7.27 1.83
CA SER A 11 6.32 6.58 3.11
C SER A 11 6.76 5.13 2.95
N ILE A 12 7.79 4.72 3.69
CA ILE A 12 8.31 3.35 3.72
C ILE A 12 8.08 2.74 5.10
N LEU A 13 7.87 1.45 5.10
CA LEU A 13 7.60 0.66 6.28
C LEU A 13 8.37 -0.65 6.26
N THR A 14 8.80 -1.13 7.43
CA THR A 14 9.45 -2.43 7.61
C THR A 14 8.93 -3.13 8.86
N GLY A 15 9.09 -4.44 8.93
CA GLY A 15 8.90 -5.24 10.13
C GLY A 15 7.53 -5.92 10.27
N TYR A 16 7.40 -7.15 9.77
CA TYR A 16 6.28 -8.03 10.06
C TYR A 16 6.73 -9.49 10.04
N SER A 17 6.31 -10.28 11.02
CA SER A 17 6.38 -11.73 10.96
C SER A 17 5.01 -12.33 10.67
N SER A 18 4.95 -13.31 9.75
CA SER A 18 3.74 -14.04 9.31
C SER A 18 2.55 -13.17 8.91
N VAL A 19 2.42 -12.89 7.63
CA VAL A 19 1.33 -12.04 7.10
C VAL A 19 -0.03 -12.72 7.07
N ARG A 20 -0.10 -14.08 7.14
CA ARG A 20 -1.36 -14.84 6.98
C ARG A 20 -2.45 -14.42 7.95
N ASN A 21 -2.13 -14.23 9.21
CA ASN A 21 -3.10 -13.87 10.25
C ASN A 21 -3.19 -12.34 10.46
N LYS A 22 -2.36 -11.56 9.79
CA LYS A 22 -2.20 -10.12 9.97
C LYS A 22 -2.56 -9.31 8.72
N SER A 23 -2.96 -9.98 7.65
CA SER A 23 -3.30 -9.34 6.37
C SER A 23 -4.29 -8.20 6.51
N ALA A 24 -5.31 -8.33 7.38
CA ALA A 24 -6.28 -7.29 7.68
C ALA A 24 -5.65 -6.08 8.40
N ASP A 25 -4.79 -6.31 9.36
CA ASP A 25 -4.13 -5.25 10.13
C ASP A 25 -3.12 -4.49 9.25
N ILE A 26 -2.40 -5.21 8.38
CA ILE A 26 -1.47 -4.64 7.40
C ILE A 26 -2.24 -3.82 6.37
N PHE A 27 -3.31 -4.37 5.79
CA PHE A 27 -4.18 -3.65 4.85
C PHE A 27 -4.69 -2.33 5.45
N ASP A 28 -5.21 -2.37 6.69
CA ASP A 28 -5.69 -1.20 7.40
C ASP A 28 -4.60 -0.17 7.60
N PHE A 29 -3.42 -0.63 7.99
CA PHE A 29 -2.28 0.22 8.24
C PHE A 29 -1.83 0.93 6.96
N VAL A 30 -1.67 0.20 5.87
CA VAL A 30 -1.29 0.74 4.55
C VAL A 30 -2.28 1.82 4.09
N CYS A 31 -3.59 1.55 4.25
CA CYS A 31 -4.62 2.51 3.88
C CYS A 31 -4.69 3.74 4.81
N GLU A 32 -4.47 3.54 6.13
CA GLU A 32 -4.54 4.60 7.13
C GLU A 32 -3.40 5.60 6.99
N TYR A 33 -2.17 5.09 6.85
CA TYR A 33 -0.97 5.90 6.73
C TYR A 33 -0.62 6.26 5.29
N LYS A 34 -1.40 5.77 4.31
CA LYS A 34 -1.20 6.01 2.87
C LYS A 34 0.21 5.61 2.41
N ILE A 35 0.68 4.49 2.91
CA ILE A 35 2.01 3.97 2.63
C ILE A 35 2.19 3.81 1.11
N ASP A 36 3.33 4.20 0.59
CA ASP A 36 3.65 4.06 -0.82
C ASP A 36 4.45 2.78 -1.10
N LEU A 37 5.37 2.44 -0.19
CA LEU A 37 6.16 1.22 -0.20
C LEU A 37 6.10 0.57 1.18
N LEU A 38 5.90 -0.74 1.24
CA LEU A 38 5.95 -1.55 2.46
C LEU A 38 6.86 -2.75 2.22
N ALA A 39 8.03 -2.73 2.85
CA ALA A 39 8.91 -3.87 2.91
C ALA A 39 8.46 -4.83 4.02
N ILE A 40 8.37 -6.11 3.72
CA ILE A 40 7.91 -7.15 4.63
C ILE A 40 8.96 -8.26 4.67
N THR A 41 9.37 -8.63 5.86
CA THR A 41 10.17 -9.81 6.16
C THR A 41 9.29 -10.90 6.79
N GLU A 42 9.75 -12.14 6.79
CA GLU A 42 9.00 -13.26 7.35
C GLU A 42 7.54 -13.35 6.84
N THR A 43 7.36 -13.31 5.55
CA THR A 43 6.01 -13.35 4.97
C THR A 43 5.25 -14.64 5.26
N TRP A 44 5.97 -15.75 5.39
CA TRP A 44 5.45 -17.11 5.55
C TRP A 44 4.49 -17.50 4.42
N LEU A 45 4.59 -16.83 3.28
CA LEU A 45 3.82 -17.15 2.09
C LEU A 45 4.44 -18.37 1.37
N ASN A 46 3.59 -19.15 0.74
CA ASN A 46 3.99 -20.22 -0.16
C ASN A 46 3.27 -20.09 -1.51
N ALA A 47 3.53 -20.97 -2.45
CA ALA A 47 2.99 -20.91 -3.80
C ALA A 47 1.45 -20.89 -3.85
N ASN A 48 0.77 -21.48 -2.86
CA ASN A 48 -0.69 -21.64 -2.84
C ASN A 48 -1.43 -20.51 -2.08
N ASP A 49 -0.72 -19.48 -1.62
CA ASP A 49 -1.30 -18.41 -0.78
C ASP A 49 -1.85 -17.22 -1.58
N ASP A 50 -2.36 -17.45 -2.79
CA ASP A 50 -2.92 -16.38 -3.64
C ASP A 50 -4.07 -15.62 -2.95
N ALA A 51 -4.87 -16.31 -2.15
CA ALA A 51 -5.93 -15.67 -1.36
C ALA A 51 -5.34 -14.65 -0.35
N VAL A 52 -4.23 -15.01 0.32
CA VAL A 52 -3.55 -14.13 1.27
C VAL A 52 -2.88 -12.97 0.55
N ARG A 53 -2.24 -13.21 -0.61
CA ARG A 53 -1.67 -12.15 -1.45
C ARG A 53 -2.71 -11.11 -1.86
N ASN A 54 -3.87 -11.58 -2.33
CA ASN A 54 -4.99 -10.71 -2.70
C ASN A 54 -5.55 -9.96 -1.49
N GLU A 55 -5.57 -10.59 -0.32
CA GLU A 55 -6.04 -9.98 0.92
C GLU A 55 -5.10 -8.90 1.44
N LEU A 56 -3.79 -9.10 1.29
CA LEU A 56 -2.77 -8.11 1.64
C LEU A 56 -2.78 -6.89 0.75
N CYS A 57 -3.18 -7.06 -0.52
CA CYS A 57 -3.02 -6.06 -1.56
C CYS A 57 -4.27 -5.17 -1.67
N PRO A 58 -4.25 -3.92 -1.16
CA PRO A 58 -5.35 -2.98 -1.37
C PRO A 58 -5.49 -2.64 -2.86
N THR A 59 -6.67 -2.19 -3.27
CA THR A 59 -6.86 -1.66 -4.64
C THR A 59 -5.89 -0.50 -4.89
N ASN A 60 -5.29 -0.45 -6.07
CA ASN A 60 -4.20 0.44 -6.48
C ASN A 60 -2.86 0.13 -5.80
N TYR A 61 -2.68 -1.12 -5.34
CA TYR A 61 -1.39 -1.63 -4.90
C TYR A 61 -1.06 -2.91 -5.64
N LYS A 62 0.23 -3.21 -5.68
CA LYS A 62 0.80 -4.46 -6.19
C LYS A 62 1.69 -5.06 -5.12
N LEU A 63 1.72 -6.37 -5.07
CA LEU A 63 2.59 -7.13 -4.19
C LEU A 63 3.61 -7.86 -5.04
N TYR A 64 4.86 -7.67 -4.71
CA TYR A 64 5.95 -8.51 -5.13
C TYR A 64 6.41 -9.32 -3.93
N ASP A 65 6.46 -10.65 -4.03
CA ASP A 65 6.96 -11.50 -2.96
C ASP A 65 7.98 -12.53 -3.48
N HIS A 66 8.86 -12.93 -2.60
CA HIS A 66 9.79 -14.02 -2.79
C HIS A 66 9.62 -15.00 -1.61
N PRO A 67 8.73 -15.99 -1.79
CA PRO A 67 8.49 -16.98 -0.75
C PRO A 67 9.68 -17.93 -0.63
N ARG A 68 9.96 -18.38 0.58
CA ARG A 68 10.88 -19.47 0.81
C ARG A 68 10.27 -20.78 0.30
N THR A 69 11.06 -21.61 -0.37
CA THR A 69 10.58 -22.84 -1.02
C THR A 69 11.01 -24.13 -0.33
N ASP A 70 12.08 -24.06 0.47
CA ASP A 70 12.72 -25.22 1.08
C ASP A 70 12.18 -25.59 2.47
N ARG A 71 11.50 -24.66 3.15
CA ARG A 71 10.96 -24.86 4.50
C ARG A 71 9.88 -23.83 4.85
N VAL A 72 9.17 -24.07 5.96
CA VAL A 72 8.17 -23.16 6.50
C VAL A 72 8.85 -21.92 7.13
N GLY A 73 8.24 -20.76 6.99
CA GLY A 73 8.72 -19.49 7.52
C GLY A 73 9.58 -18.72 6.52
N GLY A 74 10.06 -17.54 6.91
CA GLY A 74 10.85 -16.66 6.07
C GLY A 74 10.09 -16.04 4.90
N GLY A 75 10.83 -15.68 3.85
CA GLY A 75 10.30 -14.98 2.69
C GLY A 75 10.28 -13.46 2.86
N THR A 76 10.46 -12.76 1.76
CA THR A 76 10.48 -11.30 1.69
C THR A 76 9.43 -10.80 0.71
N ALA A 77 8.88 -9.61 0.94
CA ALA A 77 7.93 -9.00 0.01
C ALA A 77 7.99 -7.48 0.01
N LEU A 78 7.59 -6.87 -1.12
CA LEU A 78 7.35 -5.45 -1.27
C LEU A 78 5.90 -5.23 -1.72
N LEU A 79 5.10 -4.60 -0.87
CA LEU A 79 3.80 -4.07 -1.25
C LEU A 79 3.97 -2.60 -1.64
N TYR A 80 3.49 -2.22 -2.82
CA TYR A 80 3.71 -0.88 -3.35
C TYR A 80 2.51 -0.36 -4.13
N ARG A 81 2.41 0.98 -4.24
CA ARG A 81 1.37 1.59 -5.06
C ARG A 81 1.57 1.24 -6.52
N ASP A 82 0.49 0.91 -7.23
CA ASP A 82 0.49 0.57 -8.66
C ASP A 82 0.95 1.69 -9.59
N LEU A 83 0.90 2.94 -9.10
CA LEU A 83 1.44 4.13 -9.79
C LEU A 83 2.98 4.15 -9.82
N LEU A 84 3.63 3.38 -8.97
CA LEU A 84 5.09 3.27 -8.93
C LEU A 84 5.54 2.22 -9.96
N HIS A 85 6.51 2.59 -10.78
CA HIS A 85 7.16 1.66 -11.68
C HIS A 85 8.25 0.89 -10.94
N VAL A 86 7.91 -0.31 -10.47
CA VAL A 86 8.82 -1.18 -9.72
C VAL A 86 9.29 -2.33 -10.62
N LYS A 87 10.60 -2.51 -10.72
CA LYS A 87 11.23 -3.59 -11.46
C LYS A 87 11.98 -4.51 -10.50
N LYS A 88 11.71 -5.80 -10.53
CA LYS A 88 12.53 -6.80 -9.85
C LYS A 88 13.89 -6.88 -10.52
N ILE A 89 14.96 -6.89 -9.73
CA ILE A 89 16.32 -7.13 -10.17
C ILE A 89 16.73 -8.54 -9.84
N SER A 90 16.71 -8.88 -8.56
CA SER A 90 17.07 -10.21 -8.08
C SER A 90 16.28 -10.55 -6.81
N ALA A 91 16.24 -11.79 -6.47
CA ALA A 91 15.84 -12.28 -5.17
C ALA A 91 16.46 -13.65 -4.97
N GLY A 92 16.74 -14.02 -3.73
CA GLY A 92 17.39 -15.29 -3.46
C GLY A 92 17.50 -15.59 -1.98
N VAL A 93 18.02 -16.78 -1.74
CA VAL A 93 18.35 -17.29 -0.42
C VAL A 93 19.86 -17.56 -0.41
N LYS A 94 20.57 -16.89 0.47
CA LYS A 94 21.95 -17.23 0.84
C LYS A 94 21.90 -18.30 1.95
N GLU A 95 23.02 -18.76 2.39
CA GLU A 95 23.07 -19.71 3.49
C GLU A 95 22.54 -19.06 4.77
N SER A 96 22.90 -17.80 5.03
CA SER A 96 22.62 -17.07 6.27
C SER A 96 21.47 -16.09 6.21
N PHE A 97 21.03 -15.65 5.02
CA PHE A 97 19.94 -14.67 4.87
C PHE A 97 19.18 -14.81 3.55
N GLU A 98 18.02 -14.21 3.50
CA GLU A 98 17.15 -14.06 2.33
C GLU A 98 17.07 -12.61 1.90
N PHE A 99 16.92 -12.37 0.60
CA PHE A 99 16.80 -11.01 0.11
C PHE A 99 15.91 -10.90 -1.12
N SER A 100 15.34 -9.71 -1.28
CA SER A 100 14.70 -9.24 -2.52
C SER A 100 15.27 -7.89 -2.89
N GLU A 101 15.60 -7.70 -4.15
CA GLU A 101 16.21 -6.51 -4.72
C GLU A 101 15.32 -5.98 -5.85
N LEU A 102 14.88 -4.73 -5.71
CA LEU A 102 13.95 -4.07 -6.62
C LEU A 102 14.43 -2.66 -6.92
N ILE A 103 14.09 -2.14 -8.11
CA ILE A 103 14.30 -0.74 -8.47
C ILE A 103 12.95 -0.07 -8.61
N VAL A 104 12.76 1.01 -7.85
CA VAL A 104 11.66 1.96 -8.04
C VAL A 104 12.14 3.04 -8.99
N GLN A 105 11.57 3.08 -10.19
CA GLN A 105 11.90 4.08 -11.20
C GLN A 105 11.27 5.41 -10.84
N GLN A 106 12.04 6.48 -10.97
CA GLN A 106 11.59 7.84 -10.71
C GLN A 106 11.64 8.69 -11.99
N PRO A 107 10.63 9.53 -12.25
CA PRO A 107 10.54 10.30 -13.49
C PRO A 107 11.64 11.37 -13.65
N SER A 108 12.08 11.98 -12.57
CA SER A 108 12.91 13.20 -12.60
C SER A 108 14.18 13.13 -11.76
N SER A 109 14.43 12.03 -11.04
CA SER A 109 15.56 11.86 -10.15
C SER A 109 16.23 10.50 -10.34
N HIS A 110 17.25 10.22 -9.52
CA HIS A 110 17.88 8.91 -9.53
C HIS A 110 16.89 7.83 -9.09
N ASN A 111 16.91 6.70 -9.77
CA ASN A 111 16.12 5.54 -9.37
C ASN A 111 16.49 5.13 -7.93
N LEU A 112 15.53 4.53 -7.23
CA LEU A 112 15.73 4.00 -5.89
C LEU A 112 15.89 2.48 -5.96
N ARG A 113 17.04 1.96 -5.51
CA ARG A 113 17.26 0.54 -5.30
C ARG A 113 16.84 0.17 -3.88
N VAL A 114 15.81 -0.66 -3.78
CA VAL A 114 15.26 -1.15 -2.50
C VAL A 114 15.69 -2.60 -2.33
N ILE A 115 16.33 -2.88 -1.22
CA ILE A 115 16.75 -4.23 -0.82
C ILE A 115 16.03 -4.56 0.49
N ILE A 116 15.33 -5.68 0.48
CA ILE A 116 14.68 -6.24 1.66
C ILE A 116 15.49 -7.45 2.08
N LEU A 117 16.01 -7.43 3.29
CA LEU A 117 16.87 -8.47 3.82
C LEU A 117 16.23 -9.10 5.06
N TYR A 118 16.23 -10.41 5.12
CA TYR A 118 15.79 -11.16 6.28
C TYR A 118 16.86 -12.17 6.71
N ARG A 119 17.39 -12.03 7.91
CA ARG A 119 18.27 -12.99 8.54
C ARG A 119 17.49 -13.78 9.59
N PRO A 120 17.37 -15.11 9.47
CA PRO A 120 16.76 -15.95 10.50
C PRO A 120 17.47 -15.81 11.85
N SER A 121 16.71 -15.91 12.93
CA SER A 121 17.29 -15.87 14.28
C SER A 121 18.21 -17.07 14.54
N SER A 122 19.07 -16.95 15.57
CA SER A 122 19.98 -18.03 15.98
C SER A 122 19.27 -19.29 16.47
N SER A 123 17.98 -19.21 16.76
CA SER A 123 17.11 -20.34 17.13
C SER A 123 16.66 -21.18 15.93
N ASP A 124 16.92 -20.73 14.70
CA ASP A 124 16.57 -21.48 13.49
C ASP A 124 17.39 -22.80 13.41
N VAL A 125 16.78 -23.81 12.84
CA VAL A 125 17.29 -25.20 12.79
C VAL A 125 18.67 -25.32 12.13
N ARG A 126 19.00 -24.41 11.19
CA ARG A 126 20.28 -24.47 10.46
C ARG A 126 21.50 -23.96 11.24
N ARG A 127 21.32 -23.18 12.30
CA ARG A 127 22.41 -22.61 13.12
C ARG A 127 23.62 -22.12 12.31
N VAL A 128 23.36 -21.35 11.24
CA VAL A 128 24.42 -20.76 10.43
C VAL A 128 25.24 -19.84 11.31
N SER A 129 26.57 -19.93 11.22
CA SER A 129 27.43 -19.12 12.08
C SER A 129 27.30 -17.64 11.75
N ILE A 130 27.43 -16.80 12.75
CA ILE A 130 27.40 -15.34 12.56
C ILE A 130 28.56 -14.87 11.67
N SER A 131 29.69 -15.58 11.66
CA SER A 131 30.83 -15.30 10.77
C SER A 131 30.48 -15.56 9.30
N THR A 132 29.71 -16.60 9.00
CA THR A 132 29.20 -16.87 7.65
C THR A 132 28.30 -15.73 7.21
N PHE A 133 27.41 -15.25 8.10
CA PHE A 133 26.54 -14.10 7.79
C PHE A 133 27.35 -12.85 7.43
N PHE A 134 28.35 -12.49 8.23
CA PHE A 134 29.16 -11.30 7.94
C PHE A 134 29.96 -11.44 6.65
N SER A 135 30.46 -12.64 6.33
CA SER A 135 31.15 -12.89 5.06
C SER A 135 30.19 -12.75 3.88
N GLU A 136 29.03 -13.41 3.93
CA GLU A 136 28.02 -13.33 2.86
C GLU A 136 27.44 -11.93 2.69
N LEU A 137 27.25 -11.20 3.81
CA LEU A 137 26.77 -9.82 3.78
C LEU A 137 27.81 -8.89 3.17
N ALA A 138 29.08 -9.04 3.52
CA ALA A 138 30.18 -8.26 2.94
C ALA A 138 30.25 -8.44 1.42
N ASP A 139 30.27 -9.71 0.94
CA ASP A 139 30.27 -10.03 -0.49
C ASP A 139 29.04 -9.44 -1.21
N TYR A 140 27.89 -9.48 -0.55
CA TYR A 140 26.65 -8.90 -1.11
C TYR A 140 26.72 -7.37 -1.18
N LEU A 141 27.16 -6.72 -0.10
CA LEU A 141 27.32 -5.26 -0.06
C LEU A 141 28.33 -4.77 -1.10
N GLU A 142 29.46 -5.49 -1.29
CA GLU A 142 30.44 -5.17 -2.32
C GLU A 142 29.82 -5.15 -3.72
N SER A 143 28.92 -6.08 -4.00
CA SER A 143 28.24 -6.18 -5.31
C SER A 143 27.26 -5.06 -5.61
N ILE A 144 26.75 -4.37 -4.59
CA ILE A 144 25.66 -3.38 -4.74
C ILE A 144 26.04 -1.95 -4.35
N VAL A 145 27.07 -1.76 -3.52
CA VAL A 145 27.38 -0.43 -2.94
C VAL A 145 27.73 0.63 -3.99
N LEU A 146 28.28 0.24 -5.12
CA LEU A 146 28.66 1.13 -6.23
C LEU A 146 27.55 1.32 -7.28
N CYS A 147 26.33 0.82 -7.04
CA CYS A 147 25.21 1.05 -7.98
C CYS A 147 24.92 2.54 -8.12
N GLN A 148 24.40 2.95 -9.30
CA GLN A 148 24.11 4.35 -9.59
C GLN A 148 22.82 4.87 -8.92
N GLU A 149 21.92 3.95 -8.59
CA GLU A 149 20.66 4.25 -7.94
C GLU A 149 20.90 4.68 -6.49
N GLN A 150 20.02 5.49 -5.92
CA GLN A 150 19.97 5.70 -4.48
C GLN A 150 19.70 4.37 -3.78
N LEU A 151 20.41 4.09 -2.69
CA LEU A 151 20.36 2.78 -2.03
C LEU A 151 19.56 2.84 -0.72
N LEU A 152 18.58 1.95 -0.61
CA LEU A 152 17.84 1.68 0.60
C LEU A 152 17.87 0.19 0.91
N ILE A 153 18.49 -0.19 2.01
CA ILE A 153 18.43 -1.55 2.55
C ILE A 153 17.55 -1.52 3.79
N SER A 154 16.62 -2.43 3.86
CA SER A 154 15.67 -2.50 4.97
C SER A 154 15.33 -3.95 5.28
N GLY A 155 15.14 -4.26 6.56
CA GLY A 155 14.73 -5.61 6.95
C GLY A 155 15.12 -5.97 8.36
N ASP A 156 14.93 -7.24 8.69
CA ASP A 156 15.23 -7.83 9.99
C ASP A 156 16.58 -8.57 9.93
N PHE A 157 17.54 -8.06 10.68
CA PHE A 157 18.90 -8.58 10.74
C PHE A 157 19.11 -9.52 11.92
N ASN A 158 18.19 -9.56 12.89
CA ASN A 158 18.32 -10.36 14.10
C ASN A 158 19.67 -10.17 14.82
N ILE A 159 20.21 -8.95 14.81
CA ILE A 159 21.41 -8.52 15.54
C ILE A 159 21.00 -7.37 16.44
N HIS A 160 21.39 -7.40 17.72
CA HIS A 160 21.03 -6.39 18.72
C HIS A 160 21.91 -5.15 18.58
N VAL A 161 21.72 -4.36 17.50
CA VAL A 161 22.59 -3.21 17.20
C VAL A 161 22.51 -2.07 18.22
N ASP A 162 21.56 -2.12 19.15
CA ASP A 162 21.43 -1.25 20.30
C ASP A 162 22.38 -1.58 21.45
N ASN A 163 23.01 -2.77 21.45
CA ASN A 163 23.93 -3.21 22.48
C ASN A 163 25.38 -2.88 22.10
N ALA A 164 25.89 -1.80 22.63
CA ALA A 164 27.27 -1.34 22.35
C ALA A 164 28.37 -2.29 22.89
N GLU A 165 28.03 -3.24 23.76
CA GLU A 165 28.97 -4.24 24.29
C GLU A 165 28.93 -5.55 23.48
N ASP A 166 27.94 -5.71 22.60
CA ASP A 166 27.81 -6.90 21.76
C ASP A 166 28.81 -6.83 20.59
N THR A 167 29.69 -7.83 20.53
CA THR A 167 30.71 -7.93 19.47
C THR A 167 30.11 -8.02 18.07
N ASP A 168 28.93 -8.62 17.93
CA ASP A 168 28.25 -8.74 16.64
C ASP A 168 27.57 -7.43 16.24
N ALA A 169 27.07 -6.65 17.19
CA ALA A 169 26.58 -5.29 16.96
C ALA A 169 27.71 -4.37 16.47
N ILE A 170 28.85 -4.40 17.16
CA ILE A 170 30.03 -3.60 16.77
C ILE A 170 30.48 -3.96 15.35
N LYS A 171 30.64 -5.26 15.06
CA LYS A 171 31.02 -5.73 13.73
C LYS A 171 30.02 -5.30 12.64
N MET A 172 28.72 -5.31 12.96
CA MET A 172 27.70 -4.87 12.01
C MET A 172 27.84 -3.39 11.66
N ILE A 173 28.03 -2.54 12.66
CA ILE A 173 28.22 -1.10 12.45
C ILE A 173 29.52 -0.84 11.71
N ASP A 174 30.63 -1.45 12.13
CA ASP A 174 31.93 -1.31 11.46
C ASP A 174 31.87 -1.75 9.99
N LEU A 175 31.17 -2.86 9.71
CA LEU A 175 30.98 -3.34 8.35
C LEU A 175 30.20 -2.31 7.50
N LEU A 176 29.10 -1.78 8.02
CA LEU A 176 28.31 -0.78 7.30
C LEU A 176 29.14 0.50 7.03
N GLU A 177 29.86 0.99 8.03
CA GLU A 177 30.72 2.16 7.91
C GLU A 177 31.84 1.96 6.89
N SER A 178 32.43 0.75 6.83
CA SER A 178 33.48 0.43 5.85
C SER A 178 33.00 0.51 4.40
N TYR A 179 31.70 0.33 4.16
CA TYR A 179 31.06 0.52 2.84
C TYR A 179 30.43 1.91 2.66
N GLY A 180 30.65 2.85 3.58
CA GLY A 180 30.03 4.19 3.54
C GLY A 180 28.51 4.15 3.72
N LEU A 181 28.01 3.14 4.41
CA LEU A 181 26.60 2.97 4.74
C LEU A 181 26.31 3.45 6.17
N GLN A 182 25.09 3.86 6.42
CA GLN A 182 24.61 4.31 7.72
C GLN A 182 23.24 3.70 8.04
N GLN A 183 23.09 3.15 9.24
CA GLN A 183 21.81 2.73 9.76
C GLN A 183 21.14 3.89 10.54
N HIS A 184 19.80 3.97 10.49
CA HIS A 184 19.04 5.15 10.94
C HIS A 184 18.03 4.86 12.05
N VAL A 185 17.82 3.61 12.42
CA VAL A 185 16.84 3.24 13.45
C VAL A 185 17.47 3.39 14.82
N THR A 186 16.87 4.23 15.66
CA THR A 186 17.39 4.57 17.00
C THR A 186 16.47 4.16 18.14
N SER A 187 15.33 3.54 17.83
CA SER A 187 14.35 3.11 18.83
C SER A 187 14.10 1.61 18.71
N PRO A 188 13.81 0.92 19.82
CA PRO A 188 13.56 -0.52 19.80
C PRO A 188 12.48 -0.94 18.81
N THR A 189 12.77 -1.97 18.03
CA THR A 189 11.88 -2.51 17.00
C THR A 189 11.21 -3.81 17.44
N HIS A 190 11.71 -4.45 18.49
CA HIS A 190 11.19 -5.70 19.01
C HIS A 190 10.56 -5.51 20.41
N ILE A 191 9.59 -6.39 20.78
CA ILE A 191 8.90 -6.32 22.10
C ILE A 191 9.84 -6.47 23.29
N HIS A 192 11.00 -7.13 23.09
CA HIS A 192 12.06 -7.27 24.10
C HIS A 192 13.00 -6.07 24.18
N ASN A 193 12.62 -4.96 23.59
CA ASN A 193 13.32 -3.69 23.66
C ASN A 193 14.69 -3.66 22.95
N HIS A 194 14.85 -4.45 21.88
CA HIS A 194 16.03 -4.47 21.01
C HIS A 194 15.75 -3.85 19.64
N ILE A 195 16.80 -3.37 18.98
CA ILE A 195 16.78 -2.91 17.58
C ILE A 195 17.29 -4.05 16.70
N LEU A 196 16.38 -4.74 16.02
CA LEU A 196 16.64 -5.86 15.12
C LEU A 196 16.39 -5.52 13.66
N ASP A 197 15.40 -4.64 13.43
CA ASP A 197 15.02 -4.17 12.11
C ASP A 197 15.75 -2.87 11.78
N LEU A 198 16.43 -2.83 10.64
CA LEU A 198 17.28 -1.72 10.25
C LEU A 198 16.75 -1.01 8.99
N ILE A 199 17.05 0.27 8.90
CA ILE A 199 16.95 1.09 7.68
C ILE A 199 18.34 1.65 7.43
N ILE A 200 18.93 1.23 6.31
CA ILE A 200 20.30 1.53 5.96
C ILE A 200 20.32 2.25 4.61
N THR A 201 21.08 3.34 4.52
CA THR A 201 21.31 4.10 3.29
C THR A 201 22.79 4.40 3.12
N ARG A 202 23.21 4.81 1.93
CA ARG A 202 24.54 5.42 1.80
C ARG A 202 24.53 6.78 2.51
N GLN A 203 25.64 7.11 3.15
CA GLN A 203 25.86 8.40 3.80
C GLN A 203 25.70 9.57 2.81
N THR A 204 26.05 9.36 1.53
CA THR A 204 26.02 10.37 0.47
C THR A 204 24.63 10.63 -0.09
N ASP A 205 23.70 9.68 0.04
CA ASP A 205 22.41 9.72 -0.71
C ASP A 205 21.39 10.71 -0.15
N GLN A 206 21.53 11.14 1.11
CA GLN A 206 20.56 12.02 1.81
C GLN A 206 19.09 11.63 1.57
N LEU A 207 18.85 10.33 1.48
CA LEU A 207 17.59 9.75 1.02
C LEU A 207 16.43 10.01 1.99
N LEU A 208 16.70 10.01 3.30
CA LEU A 208 15.65 10.14 4.31
C LEU A 208 15.16 11.60 4.44
N GLY A 209 13.85 11.77 4.43
CA GLY A 209 13.18 13.04 4.67
C GLY A 209 13.01 13.34 6.16
N ASN A 210 12.89 12.29 6.98
CA ASN A 210 12.80 12.36 8.44
C ASN A 210 13.49 11.15 9.08
N THR A 211 13.79 11.26 10.37
CA THR A 211 14.27 10.13 11.17
C THR A 211 13.21 9.02 11.23
N PRO A 212 13.58 7.75 11.01
CA PRO A 212 12.66 6.64 11.16
C PRO A 212 12.01 6.60 12.54
N CYS A 213 10.71 6.38 12.60
CA CYS A 213 9.98 6.33 13.86
C CYS A 213 9.19 5.04 14.00
N ILE A 214 9.11 4.55 15.23
CA ILE A 214 8.31 3.38 15.57
C ILE A 214 6.83 3.77 15.60
N SER A 215 6.02 3.10 14.79
CA SER A 215 4.60 3.42 14.67
C SER A 215 3.72 2.48 15.50
N ARG A 216 3.72 1.20 15.19
CA ARG A 216 2.79 0.23 15.78
C ARG A 216 3.44 -1.15 15.85
N TYR A 217 3.11 -1.92 16.90
CA TYR A 217 3.39 -3.34 16.97
C TYR A 217 2.19 -4.11 16.40
N ILE A 218 2.38 -4.75 15.26
CA ILE A 218 1.40 -5.66 14.64
C ILE A 218 1.76 -7.12 14.99
N SER A 219 3.05 -7.36 15.22
CA SER A 219 3.61 -8.62 15.72
C SER A 219 4.42 -8.36 17.00
N ASP A 220 5.36 -9.20 17.28
CA ASP A 220 6.50 -9.00 18.16
C ASP A 220 7.48 -7.95 17.65
N HIS A 221 7.52 -7.72 16.33
CA HIS A 221 8.23 -6.61 15.71
C HIS A 221 7.33 -5.39 15.52
N ALA A 222 7.92 -4.23 15.66
CA ALA A 222 7.28 -2.94 15.44
C ALA A 222 7.36 -2.55 13.97
N THR A 223 6.40 -1.75 13.57
CA THR A 223 6.38 -1.10 12.28
C THR A 223 7.24 0.15 12.30
N ILE A 224 8.23 0.25 11.43
CA ILE A 224 9.09 1.44 11.29
C ILE A 224 8.57 2.27 10.13
N LEU A 225 8.26 3.53 10.39
CA LEU A 225 7.77 4.49 9.41
C LEU A 225 8.83 5.57 9.17
N CYS A 226 9.19 5.77 7.91
CA CYS A 226 10.01 6.90 7.49
C CYS A 226 9.50 7.50 6.18
N SER A 227 9.89 8.73 5.88
CA SER A 227 9.72 9.35 4.58
C SER A 227 11.04 9.38 3.83
N ILE A 228 10.98 9.14 2.54
CA ILE A 228 12.13 9.26 1.64
C ILE A 228 11.88 10.37 0.63
N ARG A 229 12.95 11.04 0.25
CA ARG A 229 12.96 12.11 -0.75
C ARG A 229 12.98 11.50 -2.14
N CYS A 230 11.81 11.26 -2.67
CA CYS A 230 11.62 10.65 -3.98
C CYS A 230 10.50 11.35 -4.73
N ASP A 231 10.62 11.45 -6.04
CA ASP A 231 9.55 11.96 -6.88
C ASP A 231 8.39 10.96 -6.93
N LYS A 232 7.25 11.44 -6.50
CA LYS A 232 6.03 10.64 -6.46
C LYS A 232 5.17 10.95 -7.66
N PRO A 233 4.71 9.95 -8.42
CA PRO A 233 3.76 10.18 -9.49
C PRO A 233 2.46 10.79 -8.94
N PRO A 234 1.80 11.68 -9.73
CA PRO A 234 0.59 12.34 -9.27
C PRO A 234 -0.52 11.32 -8.99
N LEU A 235 -1.25 11.54 -7.90
CA LEU A 235 -2.40 10.70 -7.55
C LEU A 235 -3.47 10.81 -8.64
N SER A 236 -4.12 9.68 -8.96
CA SER A 236 -5.31 9.69 -9.81
C SER A 236 -6.41 10.54 -9.17
N VAL A 237 -6.80 11.60 -9.86
CA VAL A 237 -7.81 12.53 -9.38
C VAL A 237 -9.01 12.59 -10.33
N ARG A 238 -10.20 12.75 -9.77
CA ARG A 238 -11.43 12.96 -10.53
C ARG A 238 -12.01 14.32 -10.15
N LYS A 239 -12.37 15.11 -11.16
CA LYS A 239 -13.20 16.30 -10.95
C LYS A 239 -14.64 15.87 -10.80
N VAL A 240 -15.29 16.31 -9.74
CA VAL A 240 -16.71 16.07 -9.47
C VAL A 240 -17.38 17.42 -9.30
N SER A 241 -18.40 17.66 -10.12
CA SER A 241 -19.23 18.85 -10.01
C SER A 241 -20.53 18.49 -9.29
N TYR A 242 -20.93 19.30 -8.34
CA TYR A 242 -22.15 19.10 -7.56
C TYR A 242 -22.73 20.43 -7.08
N ARG A 243 -24.03 20.43 -6.77
CA ARG A 243 -24.71 21.55 -6.15
C ARG A 243 -25.03 21.23 -4.69
N LYS A 244 -24.92 22.21 -3.80
CA LYS A 244 -25.27 22.06 -2.38
C LYS A 244 -26.75 22.26 -2.16
N LEU A 245 -27.60 21.39 -2.71
CA LEU A 245 -29.06 21.53 -2.63
C LEU A 245 -29.60 21.57 -1.20
N LYS A 246 -28.96 20.90 -0.23
CA LYS A 246 -29.38 20.90 1.19
C LYS A 246 -29.14 22.23 1.91
N SER A 247 -28.36 23.14 1.34
CA SER A 247 -28.09 24.46 1.93
C SER A 247 -28.88 25.58 1.28
N VAL A 248 -29.78 25.26 0.34
CA VAL A 248 -30.63 26.24 -0.33
C VAL A 248 -31.67 26.75 0.67
N ASN A 249 -31.81 28.08 0.76
CA ASN A 249 -32.91 28.69 1.49
C ASN A 249 -34.13 28.70 0.57
N VAL A 250 -35.19 28.01 1.00
CA VAL A 250 -36.40 27.80 0.20
C VAL A 250 -37.22 29.09 0.06
N VAL A 251 -37.16 30.02 1.02
CA VAL A 251 -37.96 31.27 1.00
C VAL A 251 -37.54 32.13 -0.18
N PRO A 252 -36.31 32.63 -0.32
CA PRO A 252 -35.92 33.42 -1.48
C PRO A 252 -35.98 32.64 -2.80
N LEU A 253 -35.75 31.32 -2.80
CA LEU A 253 -35.94 30.50 -4.00
C LEU A 253 -37.40 30.56 -4.49
N ASN A 254 -38.38 30.46 -3.59
CA ASN A 254 -39.78 30.54 -3.94
C ASN A 254 -40.16 31.96 -4.40
N GLU A 255 -39.59 33.01 -3.82
CA GLU A 255 -39.80 34.40 -4.22
C GLU A 255 -39.30 34.62 -5.66
N ASP A 256 -38.08 34.16 -5.97
CA ASP A 256 -37.50 34.27 -7.31
C ASP A 256 -38.34 33.49 -8.36
N LEU A 257 -38.80 32.30 -8.01
CA LEU A 257 -39.66 31.51 -8.89
C LEU A 257 -41.03 32.18 -9.10
N ALA A 258 -41.65 32.71 -8.04
CA ALA A 258 -42.97 33.36 -8.11
C ALA A 258 -42.91 34.67 -8.94
N THR A 259 -41.81 35.38 -8.90
CA THR A 259 -41.59 36.62 -9.68
C THR A 259 -41.06 36.37 -11.09
N SER A 260 -40.73 35.12 -11.43
CA SER A 260 -40.22 34.77 -12.77
C SER A 260 -41.29 34.94 -13.85
N GLU A 261 -40.82 35.17 -15.07
CA GLU A 261 -41.70 35.30 -16.26
C GLU A 261 -42.53 34.03 -16.49
N LEU A 262 -41.98 32.86 -16.13
CA LEU A 262 -42.72 31.60 -16.16
C LEU A 262 -44.00 31.61 -15.34
N CYS A 263 -43.98 32.25 -14.15
CA CYS A 263 -45.11 32.29 -13.26
C CYS A 263 -46.00 33.54 -13.47
N GLN A 264 -45.43 34.64 -13.96
CA GLN A 264 -46.13 35.90 -14.14
C GLN A 264 -46.84 36.00 -15.51
N ASN A 265 -46.19 35.46 -16.57
CA ASN A 265 -46.70 35.54 -17.92
C ASN A 265 -46.31 34.30 -18.75
N PRO A 266 -46.90 33.12 -18.43
CA PRO A 266 -46.59 31.88 -19.11
C PRO A 266 -47.00 31.94 -20.60
N SER A 267 -46.18 31.40 -21.48
CA SER A 267 -46.47 31.28 -22.91
C SER A 267 -47.57 30.23 -23.17
N ASP A 268 -48.48 30.52 -24.12
CA ASP A 268 -49.48 29.57 -24.60
C ASP A 268 -48.88 28.48 -25.52
N ASP A 269 -47.73 28.74 -26.09
CA ASP A 269 -47.00 27.74 -26.87
C ASP A 269 -46.27 26.73 -25.97
N LEU A 270 -46.54 25.45 -26.20
CA LEU A 270 -46.00 24.38 -25.36
C LEU A 270 -44.44 24.34 -25.43
N GLN A 271 -43.85 24.58 -26.59
CA GLN A 271 -42.40 24.50 -26.76
C GLN A 271 -41.71 25.68 -26.05
N GLU A 272 -42.27 26.86 -26.14
CA GLU A 272 -41.79 28.03 -25.41
C GLU A 272 -41.96 27.87 -23.90
N LEU A 273 -43.10 27.34 -23.44
CA LEU A 273 -43.38 27.09 -22.03
C LEU A 273 -42.34 26.11 -21.42
N VAL A 274 -42.05 25.01 -22.12
CA VAL A 274 -41.06 24.04 -21.67
C VAL A 274 -39.67 24.69 -21.64
N SER A 275 -39.31 25.50 -22.62
CA SER A 275 -38.04 26.21 -22.65
C SER A 275 -37.94 27.22 -21.50
N SER A 276 -38.96 28.01 -21.27
CA SER A 276 -39.07 28.96 -20.14
C SER A 276 -38.97 28.25 -18.79
N TYR A 277 -39.66 27.12 -18.61
CA TYR A 277 -39.55 26.29 -17.42
C TYR A 277 -38.13 25.82 -17.13
N ASN A 278 -37.45 25.24 -18.14
CA ASN A 278 -36.10 24.76 -17.98
C ASN A 278 -35.12 25.92 -17.67
N ASN A 279 -35.22 27.02 -18.39
CA ASN A 279 -34.36 28.19 -18.21
C ASN A 279 -34.52 28.82 -16.82
N THR A 280 -35.77 28.99 -16.37
CA THR A 280 -36.10 29.55 -15.05
C THR A 280 -35.55 28.66 -13.93
N LEU A 281 -35.75 27.34 -14.01
CA LEU A 281 -35.23 26.43 -13.00
C LEU A 281 -33.70 26.38 -13.00
N MET A 282 -33.06 26.40 -14.17
CA MET A 282 -31.61 26.44 -14.25
C MET A 282 -31.04 27.74 -13.67
N ALA A 283 -31.64 28.90 -13.99
CA ALA A 283 -31.25 30.21 -13.45
C ALA A 283 -31.40 30.24 -11.92
N ALA A 284 -32.54 29.78 -11.40
CA ALA A 284 -32.79 29.70 -9.96
C ALA A 284 -31.79 28.74 -9.25
N LEU A 285 -31.47 27.59 -9.87
CA LEU A 285 -30.48 26.67 -9.34
C LEU A 285 -29.07 27.25 -9.41
N ASP A 286 -28.71 27.99 -10.44
CA ASP A 286 -27.41 28.64 -10.55
C ASP A 286 -27.24 29.77 -9.54
N HIS A 287 -28.31 30.49 -9.22
CA HIS A 287 -28.31 31.53 -8.19
C HIS A 287 -28.24 30.94 -6.76
N HIS A 288 -29.16 30.04 -6.39
CA HIS A 288 -29.30 29.54 -5.01
C HIS A 288 -28.42 28.34 -4.68
N ALA A 289 -27.97 27.59 -5.68
CA ALA A 289 -27.10 26.43 -5.54
C ALA A 289 -26.07 26.34 -6.67
N PRO A 290 -25.13 27.28 -6.76
CA PRO A 290 -24.13 27.30 -7.85
C PRO A 290 -23.38 25.98 -7.95
N LEU A 291 -22.99 25.64 -9.18
CA LEU A 291 -22.23 24.43 -9.47
C LEU A 291 -20.81 24.54 -8.91
N ILE A 292 -20.47 23.70 -7.96
CA ILE A 292 -19.17 23.65 -7.32
C ILE A 292 -18.39 22.47 -7.90
N THR A 293 -17.24 22.73 -8.51
CA THR A 293 -16.34 21.69 -8.97
C THR A 293 -15.24 21.45 -7.94
N ARG A 294 -15.11 20.21 -7.50
CA ARG A 294 -14.09 19.77 -6.55
C ARG A 294 -13.25 18.63 -7.13
N THR A 295 -11.95 18.77 -7.00
CA THR A 295 -11.04 17.67 -7.31
C THR A 295 -10.97 16.73 -6.11
N ILE A 296 -11.30 15.47 -6.33
CA ILE A 296 -11.22 14.42 -5.31
C ILE A 296 -10.23 13.35 -5.74
N VAL A 297 -9.43 12.87 -4.80
CA VAL A 297 -8.59 11.71 -5.01
C VAL A 297 -9.48 10.49 -5.13
N GLN A 298 -9.32 9.75 -6.22
CA GLN A 298 -10.07 8.54 -6.48
C GLN A 298 -9.65 7.47 -5.46
N ARG A 299 -10.56 7.07 -4.60
CA ARG A 299 -10.35 5.99 -3.64
C ARG A 299 -11.21 4.81 -4.04
N PRO A 300 -10.63 3.61 -4.17
CA PRO A 300 -11.42 2.43 -4.46
C PRO A 300 -12.41 2.15 -3.32
N ARG A 301 -13.60 1.70 -3.71
CA ARG A 301 -14.59 1.24 -2.75
C ARG A 301 -14.32 -0.23 -2.42
N VAL A 302 -14.19 -0.51 -1.15
CA VAL A 302 -14.08 -1.89 -0.65
C VAL A 302 -15.50 -2.43 -0.47
N PRO A 303 -15.95 -3.41 -1.28
CA PRO A 303 -17.36 -3.80 -1.34
C PRO A 303 -17.90 -4.42 -0.04
N TRP A 304 -17.04 -5.06 0.76
CA TRP A 304 -17.40 -5.65 2.06
C TRP A 304 -17.29 -4.68 3.24
N PHE A 305 -16.93 -3.41 3.00
CA PHE A 305 -16.71 -2.42 4.07
C PHE A 305 -18.04 -1.81 4.53
N SER A 306 -18.60 -2.33 5.62
CA SER A 306 -19.86 -1.90 6.19
C SER A 306 -19.76 -0.66 7.09
N GLN A 307 -20.92 -0.08 7.44
CA GLN A 307 -21.02 0.99 8.43
C GLN A 307 -20.57 0.51 9.83
N GLU A 308 -20.85 -0.73 10.18
CA GLU A 308 -20.44 -1.36 11.44
C GLU A 308 -18.90 -1.41 11.56
N ILE A 309 -18.21 -1.82 10.51
CA ILE A 309 -16.74 -1.83 10.45
C ILE A 309 -16.21 -0.40 10.61
N ARG A 310 -16.84 0.58 9.95
CA ARG A 310 -16.43 1.99 10.07
C ARG A 310 -16.51 2.49 11.50
N GLU A 311 -17.58 2.14 12.21
CA GLU A 311 -17.77 2.51 13.62
C GLU A 311 -16.77 1.80 14.53
N ALA A 312 -16.55 0.50 14.34
CA ALA A 312 -15.55 -0.26 15.09
C ALA A 312 -14.14 0.32 14.92
N LYS A 313 -13.76 0.70 13.69
CA LYS A 313 -12.47 1.39 13.42
C LYS A 313 -12.39 2.74 14.12
N ARG A 314 -13.47 3.51 14.15
CA ARG A 314 -13.53 4.79 14.86
C ARG A 314 -13.31 4.60 16.37
N GLN A 315 -13.93 3.58 16.95
CA GLN A 315 -13.78 3.25 18.37
C GLN A 315 -12.38 2.73 18.72
N ARG A 316 -11.81 1.88 17.87
CA ARG A 316 -10.41 1.44 17.99
C ARG A 316 -9.46 2.64 18.05
N ARG A 317 -9.57 3.58 17.10
CA ARG A 317 -8.71 4.78 17.05
C ARG A 317 -8.86 5.67 18.29
N LYS A 318 -10.10 5.80 18.85
CA LYS A 318 -10.32 6.52 20.09
C LYS A 318 -9.62 5.84 21.27
N ALA A 319 -9.73 4.52 21.38
CA ALA A 319 -9.08 3.75 22.43
C ALA A 319 -7.54 3.81 22.30
N GLU A 320 -7.02 3.71 21.07
CA GLU A 320 -5.59 3.85 20.79
C GLU A 320 -5.04 5.22 21.22
N LYS A 321 -5.73 6.32 20.84
CA LYS A 321 -5.35 7.67 21.26
C LYS A 321 -5.34 7.84 22.77
N ARG A 322 -6.33 7.24 23.45
CA ARG A 322 -6.43 7.29 24.91
C ARG A 322 -5.26 6.57 25.55
N TRP A 323 -4.98 5.34 25.13
CA TRP A 323 -3.84 4.58 25.62
C TRP A 323 -2.51 5.29 25.35
N ARG A 324 -2.29 5.82 24.16
CA ARG A 324 -1.05 6.56 23.82
C ARG A 324 -0.83 7.78 24.73
N LYS A 325 -1.91 8.39 25.22
CA LYS A 325 -1.84 9.55 26.15
C LYS A 325 -1.64 9.10 27.59
N SER A 326 -2.40 8.11 28.07
CA SER A 326 -2.42 7.69 29.47
C SER A 326 -1.30 6.70 29.82
N ARG A 327 -0.89 5.85 28.88
CA ARG A 327 0.03 4.72 29.07
C ARG A 327 -0.43 3.72 30.13
N LEU A 328 -1.69 3.78 30.56
CA LEU A 328 -2.26 2.88 31.55
C LEU A 328 -2.55 1.52 30.94
N GLU A 329 -2.34 0.45 31.73
CA GLU A 329 -2.59 -0.93 31.29
C GLU A 329 -4.07 -1.20 31.01
N SER A 330 -4.98 -0.57 31.77
CA SER A 330 -6.42 -0.61 31.51
C SER A 330 -6.81 -0.04 30.15
N ASP A 331 -6.18 1.05 29.73
CA ASP A 331 -6.42 1.64 28.42
C ASP A 331 -5.79 0.81 27.28
N LEU A 332 -4.65 0.16 27.56
CA LEU A 332 -4.06 -0.82 26.64
C LEU A 332 -4.98 -2.03 26.44
N ALA A 333 -5.54 -2.56 27.50
CA ALA A 333 -6.50 -3.67 27.45
C ALA A 333 -7.74 -3.28 26.64
N ALA A 334 -8.28 -2.07 26.88
CA ALA A 334 -9.41 -1.53 26.11
C ALA A 334 -9.06 -1.35 24.62
N PHE A 335 -7.87 -0.86 24.29
CA PHE A 335 -7.39 -0.78 22.91
C PHE A 335 -7.27 -2.16 22.26
N LYS A 336 -6.63 -3.14 22.94
CA LYS A 336 -6.49 -4.52 22.45
C LYS A 336 -7.87 -5.14 22.16
N ALA A 337 -8.85 -4.96 23.07
CA ALA A 337 -10.21 -5.46 22.88
C ALA A 337 -10.89 -4.85 21.64
N LYS A 338 -10.79 -3.52 21.45
CA LYS A 338 -11.35 -2.83 20.28
C LYS A 338 -10.63 -3.19 18.99
N ARG A 339 -9.32 -3.40 19.01
CA ARG A 339 -8.54 -3.89 17.89
C ARG A 339 -9.02 -5.28 17.47
N ASN A 340 -9.09 -6.22 18.40
CA ASN A 340 -9.51 -7.59 18.12
C ASN A 340 -10.94 -7.67 17.59
N LEU A 341 -11.86 -6.85 18.14
CA LEU A 341 -13.23 -6.74 17.62
C LEU A 341 -13.24 -6.24 16.17
N THR A 342 -12.48 -5.19 15.86
CA THR A 342 -12.41 -4.63 14.52
C THR A 342 -11.88 -5.65 13.52
N THR A 343 -10.79 -6.34 13.84
CA THR A 343 -10.21 -7.40 13.00
C THR A 343 -11.20 -8.55 12.79
N ARG A 344 -11.90 -8.98 13.85
CA ARG A 344 -12.94 -10.02 13.76
C ARG A 344 -14.08 -9.61 12.80
N LEU A 345 -14.59 -8.37 12.91
CA LEU A 345 -15.65 -7.88 12.05
C LEU A 345 -15.22 -7.79 10.59
N MET A 346 -14.00 -7.31 10.34
CA MET A 346 -13.45 -7.24 8.99
C MET A 346 -13.29 -8.62 8.37
N ASN A 347 -12.70 -9.57 9.10
CA ASN A 347 -12.51 -10.94 8.63
C ASN A 347 -13.83 -11.65 8.39
N LYS A 348 -14.85 -11.40 9.22
CA LYS A 348 -16.21 -11.93 9.03
C LYS A 348 -16.82 -11.38 7.74
N ALA A 349 -16.83 -10.05 7.57
CA ALA A 349 -17.43 -9.41 6.40
C ALA A 349 -16.75 -9.83 5.08
N ARG A 350 -15.43 -9.98 5.10
CA ARG A 350 -14.67 -10.47 3.93
C ARG A 350 -15.04 -11.91 3.59
N ARG A 351 -15.03 -12.82 4.56
CA ARG A 351 -15.41 -14.22 4.32
C ARG A 351 -16.83 -14.33 3.76
N GLU A 352 -17.78 -13.61 4.34
CA GLU A 352 -19.15 -13.58 3.88
C GLU A 352 -19.26 -13.04 2.44
N PHE A 353 -18.56 -11.94 2.15
CA PHE A 353 -18.57 -11.37 0.80
C PHE A 353 -18.02 -12.33 -0.25
N TYR A 354 -16.82 -12.90 -0.02
CA TYR A 354 -16.22 -13.81 -0.98
C TYR A 354 -16.93 -15.16 -1.05
N SER A 355 -17.45 -15.69 0.05
CA SER A 355 -18.27 -16.91 0.04
C SER A 355 -19.53 -16.71 -0.79
N ASN A 356 -20.25 -15.60 -0.58
CA ASN A 356 -21.44 -15.27 -1.35
C ASN A 356 -21.09 -15.03 -2.83
N PHE A 357 -19.98 -14.38 -3.13
CA PHE A 357 -19.50 -14.16 -4.49
C PHE A 357 -19.19 -15.47 -5.21
N ILE A 358 -18.50 -16.41 -4.55
CA ILE A 358 -18.20 -17.74 -5.09
C ILE A 358 -19.49 -18.54 -5.31
N THR A 359 -20.41 -18.50 -4.34
CA THR A 359 -21.72 -19.17 -4.46
C THR A 359 -22.52 -18.60 -5.62
N LEU A 360 -22.55 -17.30 -5.79
CA LEU A 360 -23.23 -16.62 -6.90
C LEU A 360 -22.66 -17.07 -8.25
N ILE A 361 -21.32 -17.08 -8.37
CA ILE A 361 -20.65 -17.57 -9.59
C ILE A 361 -20.99 -19.05 -9.87
N ALA A 362 -21.03 -19.89 -8.82
CA ALA A 362 -21.38 -21.29 -8.95
C ALA A 362 -22.84 -21.48 -9.42
N VAL A 363 -23.77 -20.66 -8.91
CA VAL A 363 -25.18 -20.65 -9.34
C VAL A 363 -25.30 -20.15 -10.78
N ILE A 364 -24.60 -19.08 -11.13
CA ILE A 364 -24.57 -18.57 -12.51
C ILE A 364 -24.04 -19.63 -13.47
N LYS A 365 -22.93 -20.32 -13.12
CA LYS A 365 -22.39 -21.42 -13.93
C LYS A 365 -23.36 -22.61 -14.09
N ARG A 366 -24.19 -22.90 -13.07
CA ARG A 366 -25.20 -23.96 -13.15
C ARG A 366 -26.40 -23.58 -14.03
N ASN A 367 -26.84 -22.32 -13.97
CA ASN A 367 -28.06 -21.87 -14.64
C ASN A 367 -27.84 -21.50 -16.12
N TYR A 368 -26.61 -21.14 -16.48
CA TYR A 368 -26.25 -20.90 -17.86
C TYR A 368 -25.70 -22.20 -18.45
N SER A 369 -26.56 -22.89 -19.22
CA SER A 369 -26.23 -24.12 -19.95
C SER A 369 -24.99 -23.95 -20.86
N VAL A 370 -24.44 -25.07 -21.27
CA VAL A 370 -23.21 -25.27 -22.05
C VAL A 370 -22.95 -24.25 -23.19
N GLN A 371 -23.97 -23.58 -23.73
CA GLN A 371 -23.84 -22.59 -24.82
C GLN A 371 -23.21 -21.26 -24.38
N VAL A 372 -23.50 -20.76 -23.18
CA VAL A 372 -22.89 -19.52 -22.68
C VAL A 372 -21.49 -19.78 -22.13
N SER A 373 -21.23 -20.96 -21.59
CA SER A 373 -19.88 -21.38 -21.21
C SER A 373 -18.94 -21.42 -22.40
N ALA A 374 -19.41 -21.90 -23.55
CA ALA A 374 -18.65 -21.92 -24.81
C ALA A 374 -18.41 -20.49 -25.34
N TYR A 375 -19.39 -19.60 -25.22
CA TYR A 375 -19.26 -18.19 -25.66
C TYR A 375 -18.31 -17.41 -24.77
N LEU A 376 -18.39 -17.56 -23.46
CA LEU A 376 -17.48 -16.91 -22.51
C LEU A 376 -16.06 -17.48 -22.59
N THR A 377 -15.91 -18.80 -22.78
CA THR A 377 -14.59 -19.42 -23.00
C THR A 377 -13.99 -18.98 -24.34
N ALA A 378 -14.78 -18.83 -25.40
CA ALA A 378 -14.32 -18.33 -26.68
C ALA A 378 -13.91 -16.84 -26.58
N GLN A 379 -14.66 -16.02 -25.84
CA GLN A 379 -14.35 -14.61 -25.63
C GLN A 379 -13.12 -14.42 -24.74
N TRP A 380 -12.94 -15.25 -23.73
CA TRP A 380 -11.71 -15.31 -22.91
C TRP A 380 -10.53 -15.85 -23.70
N MET A 381 -10.71 -16.86 -24.55
CA MET A 381 -9.66 -17.30 -25.48
C MET A 381 -9.30 -16.24 -26.51
N MET A 382 -10.24 -15.45 -27.03
CA MET A 382 -9.92 -14.31 -27.90
C MET A 382 -9.15 -13.23 -27.15
N VAL A 383 -9.54 -12.88 -25.92
CA VAL A 383 -8.82 -11.91 -25.11
C VAL A 383 -7.42 -12.43 -24.75
N PHE A 384 -7.28 -13.71 -24.39
CA PHE A 384 -5.97 -14.34 -24.18
C PHE A 384 -5.15 -14.41 -25.47
N HIS A 385 -5.77 -14.70 -26.61
CA HIS A 385 -5.08 -14.72 -27.91
C HIS A 385 -4.64 -13.32 -28.35
N LEU A 386 -5.45 -12.28 -28.08
CA LEU A 386 -5.08 -10.88 -28.32
C LEU A 386 -3.93 -10.42 -27.42
N ILE A 387 -3.97 -10.78 -26.15
CA ILE A 387 -2.88 -10.47 -25.19
C ILE A 387 -1.60 -11.21 -25.61
N TRP A 388 -1.71 -12.48 -25.96
CA TRP A 388 -0.57 -13.30 -26.41
C TRP A 388 0.02 -12.84 -27.75
N THR A 389 -0.81 -12.43 -28.70
CA THR A 389 -0.35 -11.88 -30.00
C THR A 389 0.28 -10.50 -29.85
N VAL A 390 -0.18 -9.66 -28.93
CA VAL A 390 0.44 -8.38 -28.59
C VAL A 390 1.79 -8.60 -27.90
N GLU A 391 1.91 -9.54 -26.97
CA GLU A 391 3.20 -9.90 -26.35
C GLU A 391 4.18 -10.52 -27.35
N LEU A 392 3.74 -11.39 -28.25
CA LEU A 392 4.59 -11.96 -29.29
C LEU A 392 5.03 -10.90 -30.32
N SER A 393 4.17 -9.95 -30.68
CA SER A 393 4.55 -8.85 -31.57
C SER A 393 5.53 -7.87 -30.89
N LEU A 394 5.41 -7.65 -29.59
CA LEU A 394 6.37 -6.86 -28.80
C LEU A 394 7.71 -7.60 -28.62
N MET A 395 7.70 -8.93 -28.49
CA MET A 395 8.94 -9.73 -28.46
C MET A 395 9.63 -9.80 -29.81
N THR A 396 8.89 -9.89 -30.93
CA THR A 396 9.49 -9.83 -32.28
C THR A 396 10.04 -8.45 -32.61
N TRP A 397 9.39 -7.36 -32.16
CA TRP A 397 9.91 -6.00 -32.31
C TRP A 397 11.18 -5.75 -31.48
N ARG A 398 11.31 -6.33 -30.29
CA ARG A 398 12.54 -6.26 -29.49
C ARG A 398 13.73 -6.99 -30.12
N ASN A 399 13.46 -8.08 -30.85
CA ASN A 399 14.54 -8.82 -31.54
C ASN A 399 14.96 -8.20 -32.88
N PHE A 400 14.16 -7.28 -33.46
CA PHE A 400 14.52 -6.57 -34.70
C PHE A 400 15.30 -5.27 -34.48
N SER A 401 15.27 -4.69 -33.27
CA SER A 401 16.01 -3.45 -32.94
C SER A 401 17.45 -3.68 -32.44
N PHE A 402 17.90 -4.94 -32.34
CA PHE A 402 19.29 -5.28 -31.95
C PHE A 402 20.18 -5.73 -33.12
N ARG A 403 19.73 -5.55 -34.37
CA ARG A 403 20.57 -5.75 -35.57
C ARG A 403 20.50 -4.53 -36.48
N ARG A 404 21.10 -3.42 -36.03
CA ARG A 404 21.69 -2.39 -36.87
C ARG A 404 22.72 -1.60 -36.07
#